data_f00d2fd3c5c7dedc0cff8d5be7308478
#
_entry.id   f00d2fd3c5c7dedc0cff8d5be7308478
#
_cell.length_a   1.000
_cell.length_b   1.000
_cell.length_c   1.000
_cell.angle_alpha   90.00
_cell.angle_beta   90.00
_cell.angle_gamma   90.00
#
_symmetry.space_group_name_H-M   'P 1'
#
loop_
_entity.id
_entity.type
_entity.pdbx_description
1 polymer ?
#
loop_
_entity_poly.entity_id
_entity_poly.type
_entity_poly.pdbx_seq_one_letter_code
_entity_poly.pdbx_strand_id
1 'polypeptide(L)'
;MKYESVIGLEIHAELRTKSKMFCGCKNDSGLEKEPNVHICPVCTAQPGSLPVINEEAVKMVIKTGLALNCKIAEDSFFERKNYFYPDLPKGYQISQYQKPLCHDGLLQINGHEIRIRRIHLEEDTGKLAHDKGAGSTLIDFNRAGVPLMELVTEPDIASGAEAKKFCQELDRKSVV
;
A
#
# COMPACT_ATOMS: atom_id res chain seq x y z
N MET A 1 -6.42 38.37 2.43
CA MET A 1 -6.02 37.20 3.27
C MET A 1 -4.84 36.54 2.58
N LYS A 2 -3.81 36.19 3.33
CA LYS A 2 -2.68 35.39 2.81
C LYS A 2 -2.92 33.94 3.21
N TYR A 3 -3.02 33.05 2.23
CA TYR A 3 -3.16 31.62 2.48
C TYR A 3 -1.79 30.96 2.53
N GLU A 4 -1.63 29.99 3.41
CA GLU A 4 -0.45 29.13 3.51
C GLU A 4 -0.85 27.71 3.09
N SER A 5 -0.02 27.05 2.27
CA SER A 5 -0.23 25.66 1.89
C SER A 5 0.28 24.73 2.99
N VAL A 6 -0.53 23.77 3.39
CA VAL A 6 -0.20 22.72 4.36
C VAL A 6 -0.50 21.37 3.69
N ILE A 7 0.51 20.59 3.38
CA ILE A 7 0.40 19.38 2.55
C ILE A 7 0.95 18.18 3.31
N GLY A 8 0.13 17.15 3.46
CA GLY A 8 0.54 15.80 3.80
C GLY A 8 0.39 14.88 2.59
N LEU A 9 1.17 13.83 2.53
CA LEU A 9 1.15 12.85 1.45
C LEU A 9 0.79 11.47 1.98
N GLU A 10 -0.03 10.75 1.24
CA GLU A 10 -0.23 9.31 1.31
C GLU A 10 0.31 8.69 0.03
N ILE A 11 1.21 7.73 0.14
CA ILE A 11 1.92 7.16 -1.00
C ILE A 11 1.82 5.65 -0.92
N HIS A 12 1.28 5.05 -1.99
CA HIS A 12 1.15 3.61 -2.13
C HIS A 12 2.25 3.05 -3.04
N ALA A 13 2.79 1.88 -2.66
CA ALA A 13 3.75 1.14 -3.48
C ALA A 13 3.42 -0.36 -3.45
N GLU A 14 3.12 -0.93 -4.61
CA GLU A 14 3.01 -2.39 -4.76
C GLU A 14 4.39 -3.04 -4.56
N LEU A 15 4.46 -4.03 -3.66
CA LEU A 15 5.70 -4.73 -3.36
C LEU A 15 5.92 -5.90 -4.31
N ARG A 16 7.13 -6.05 -4.85
CA ARG A 16 7.49 -7.08 -5.84
C ARG A 16 7.85 -8.42 -5.18
N THR A 17 6.94 -8.96 -4.38
CA THR A 17 7.05 -10.31 -3.84
C THR A 17 6.68 -11.36 -4.88
N LYS A 18 7.07 -12.62 -4.67
CA LYS A 18 6.69 -13.72 -5.58
C LYS A 18 5.21 -14.10 -5.46
N SER A 19 4.64 -13.96 -4.28
CA SER A 19 3.25 -14.28 -3.98
C SER A 19 2.51 -13.10 -3.37
N LYS A 20 1.18 -13.16 -3.37
CA LYS A 20 0.31 -12.16 -2.77
C LYS A 20 0.51 -12.03 -1.25
N MET A 21 -0.10 -11.02 -0.65
CA MET A 21 0.08 -10.66 0.76
C MET A 21 -0.35 -11.78 1.72
N PHE A 22 -1.45 -12.47 1.42
CA PHE A 22 -2.06 -13.43 2.34
C PHE A 22 -2.33 -14.81 1.74
N CYS A 23 -1.82 -15.09 0.53
CA CYS A 23 -1.97 -16.39 -0.13
C CYS A 23 -0.81 -16.70 -1.08
N GLY A 24 -0.76 -17.93 -1.58
CA GLY A 24 0.28 -18.39 -2.50
C GLY A 24 0.08 -18.03 -3.97
N CYS A 25 -0.97 -17.28 -4.35
CA CYS A 25 -1.15 -16.84 -5.72
C CYS A 25 0.03 -15.98 -6.18
N LYS A 26 0.39 -16.13 -7.46
CA LYS A 26 1.44 -15.33 -8.08
C LYS A 26 1.12 -13.85 -7.96
N ASN A 27 2.11 -13.07 -7.56
CA ASN A 27 2.11 -11.61 -7.64
C ASN A 27 2.88 -11.19 -8.90
N ASP A 28 2.18 -10.78 -9.95
CA ASP A 28 2.79 -10.35 -11.22
C ASP A 28 2.63 -8.86 -11.50
N SER A 29 2.09 -8.12 -10.53
CA SER A 29 1.93 -6.66 -10.58
C SER A 29 1.29 -6.16 -11.89
N GLY A 30 0.30 -6.91 -12.40
CA GLY A 30 -0.48 -6.54 -13.58
C GLY A 30 0.19 -6.84 -14.93
N LEU A 31 1.21 -7.70 -14.96
CA LEU A 31 1.81 -8.20 -16.20
C LEU A 31 0.89 -9.20 -16.91
N GLU A 32 0.06 -9.93 -16.16
CA GLU A 32 -0.94 -10.84 -16.71
C GLU A 32 -2.06 -10.06 -17.41
N LYS A 33 -2.39 -10.47 -18.64
CA LYS A 33 -3.42 -9.83 -19.44
C LYS A 33 -4.77 -10.53 -19.36
N GLU A 34 -4.77 -11.82 -19.04
CA GLU A 34 -5.99 -12.58 -18.84
C GLU A 34 -6.54 -12.32 -17.44
N PRO A 35 -7.79 -11.82 -17.30
CA PRO A 35 -8.36 -11.48 -16.02
C PRO A 35 -8.67 -12.73 -15.18
N ASN A 36 -8.57 -12.61 -13.87
CA ASN A 36 -8.99 -13.61 -12.90
C ASN A 36 -8.29 -14.99 -13.00
N VAL A 37 -7.02 -15.04 -13.46
CA VAL A 37 -6.23 -16.28 -13.52
C VAL A 37 -5.35 -16.49 -12.29
N HIS A 38 -4.92 -15.41 -11.62
CA HIS A 38 -4.14 -15.45 -10.38
C HIS A 38 -5.01 -15.22 -9.16
N ILE A 39 -6.02 -16.08 -8.98
CA ILE A 39 -6.98 -16.01 -7.88
C ILE A 39 -7.08 -17.36 -7.14
N CYS A 40 -7.49 -17.30 -5.88
CA CYS A 40 -7.76 -18.48 -5.06
C CYS A 40 -8.86 -18.17 -4.03
N PRO A 41 -9.36 -19.17 -3.28
CA PRO A 41 -10.36 -18.93 -2.24
C PRO A 41 -10.00 -17.85 -1.21
N VAL A 42 -8.70 -17.68 -0.89
CA VAL A 42 -8.27 -16.65 0.07
C VAL A 42 -8.42 -15.24 -0.50
N CYS A 43 -7.81 -14.94 -1.66
CA CYS A 43 -7.85 -13.59 -2.22
C CYS A 43 -9.22 -13.22 -2.81
N THR A 44 -10.11 -14.19 -3.05
CA THR A 44 -11.52 -13.97 -3.42
C THR A 44 -12.50 -14.07 -2.25
N ALA A 45 -11.99 -14.18 -1.02
CA ALA A 45 -12.76 -14.18 0.22
C ALA A 45 -13.83 -15.29 0.33
N GLN A 46 -13.54 -16.50 -0.16
CA GLN A 46 -14.48 -17.60 -0.03
C GLN A 46 -14.62 -18.04 1.42
N PRO A 47 -15.83 -18.40 1.88
CA PRO A 47 -16.06 -18.85 3.24
C PRO A 47 -15.14 -20.00 3.66
N GLY A 48 -14.59 -19.92 4.87
CA GLY A 48 -13.70 -20.93 5.44
C GLY A 48 -12.22 -20.80 5.06
N SER A 49 -11.86 -19.90 4.13
CA SER A 49 -10.46 -19.60 3.82
C SER A 49 -9.85 -18.64 4.84
N LEU A 50 -8.58 -18.87 5.21
CA LEU A 50 -7.85 -18.03 6.17
C LEU A 50 -6.59 -17.43 5.52
N PRO A 51 -6.28 -16.15 5.81
CA PRO A 51 -5.08 -15.49 5.33
C PRO A 51 -3.82 -16.00 6.05
N VAL A 52 -2.69 -16.07 5.31
CA VAL A 52 -1.36 -16.34 5.87
C VAL A 52 -0.42 -15.24 5.39
N ILE A 53 0.22 -14.56 6.34
CA ILE A 53 1.07 -13.39 6.06
C ILE A 53 2.29 -13.74 5.19
N ASN A 54 2.62 -12.84 4.27
CA ASN A 54 3.83 -12.93 3.44
C ASN A 54 5.02 -12.28 4.17
N GLU A 55 5.96 -13.08 4.63
CA GLU A 55 7.15 -12.65 5.35
C GLU A 55 8.03 -11.69 4.53
N GLU A 56 8.15 -11.91 3.22
CA GLU A 56 8.96 -11.07 2.34
C GLU A 56 8.40 -9.64 2.26
N ALA A 57 7.07 -9.50 2.20
CA ALA A 57 6.42 -8.18 2.24
C ALA A 57 6.74 -7.43 3.55
N VAL A 58 6.71 -8.12 4.69
CA VAL A 58 7.09 -7.55 5.99
C VAL A 58 8.54 -7.07 5.97
N LYS A 59 9.47 -7.90 5.47
CA LYS A 59 10.89 -7.55 5.36
C LYS A 59 11.13 -6.34 4.47
N MET A 60 10.41 -6.23 3.34
CA MET A 60 10.52 -5.08 2.42
C MET A 60 10.08 -3.78 3.11
N VAL A 61 8.96 -3.79 3.85
CA VAL A 61 8.51 -2.60 4.58
C VAL A 61 9.48 -2.22 5.68
N ILE A 62 10.02 -3.17 6.44
CA ILE A 62 11.02 -2.90 7.48
C ILE A 62 12.28 -2.27 6.86
N LYS A 63 12.78 -2.80 5.73
CA LYS A 63 13.93 -2.21 5.01
C LYS A 63 13.66 -0.77 4.59
N THR A 64 12.49 -0.49 4.03
CA THR A 64 12.06 0.86 3.66
C THR A 64 12.00 1.77 4.88
N GLY A 65 11.42 1.30 5.99
CA GLY A 65 11.37 2.04 7.25
C GLY A 65 12.76 2.42 7.76
N LEU A 66 13.71 1.47 7.77
CA LEU A 66 15.10 1.71 8.16
C LEU A 66 15.77 2.74 7.25
N ALA A 67 15.58 2.66 5.93
CA ALA A 67 16.13 3.62 4.96
C ALA A 67 15.56 5.05 5.14
N LEU A 68 14.40 5.17 5.76
CA LEU A 68 13.69 6.42 6.05
C LEU A 68 13.79 6.85 7.53
N ASN A 69 14.74 6.26 8.28
CA ASN A 69 14.99 6.54 9.70
C ASN A 69 13.76 6.35 10.60
N CYS A 70 12.85 5.43 10.22
CA CYS A 70 11.72 5.08 11.06
C CYS A 70 12.14 4.23 12.26
N LYS A 71 11.39 4.33 13.34
CA LYS A 71 11.36 3.33 14.39
C LYS A 71 10.60 2.11 13.88
N ILE A 72 11.12 0.91 14.16
CA ILE A 72 10.46 -0.35 13.82
C ILE A 72 9.70 -0.81 15.06
N ALA A 73 8.42 -1.15 14.90
CA ALA A 73 7.59 -1.64 15.99
C ALA A 73 8.05 -3.03 16.46
N GLU A 74 8.16 -3.23 17.77
CA GLU A 74 8.48 -4.54 18.35
C GLU A 74 7.32 -5.51 18.19
N ASP A 75 6.08 -5.01 18.28
CA ASP A 75 4.85 -5.76 18.00
C ASP A 75 3.93 -4.95 17.07
N SER A 76 3.30 -5.66 16.17
CA SER A 76 2.40 -5.09 15.16
C SER A 76 1.26 -6.05 14.88
N PHE A 77 0.11 -5.54 14.44
CA PHE A 77 -1.02 -6.36 14.06
C PHE A 77 -1.80 -5.75 12.89
N PHE A 78 -2.59 -6.58 12.23
CA PHE A 78 -3.49 -6.14 11.18
C PHE A 78 -4.90 -5.88 11.71
N GLU A 79 -5.55 -4.93 11.08
CA GLU A 79 -6.91 -4.51 11.34
C GLU A 79 -7.75 -4.65 10.07
N ARG A 80 -9.06 -4.57 10.20
CA ARG A 80 -10.00 -4.59 9.07
C ARG A 80 -10.51 -3.18 8.81
N LYS A 81 -10.14 -2.63 7.65
CA LYS A 81 -10.68 -1.38 7.13
C LYS A 81 -11.94 -1.71 6.32
N ASN A 82 -13.09 -1.61 6.96
CA ASN A 82 -14.37 -2.02 6.36
C ASN A 82 -14.86 -0.98 5.35
N TYR A 83 -15.09 -1.39 4.13
CA TYR A 83 -15.86 -0.67 3.13
C TYR A 83 -16.36 -1.65 2.04
N PHE A 84 -17.50 -1.31 1.42
CA PHE A 84 -18.13 -2.19 0.44
C PHE A 84 -17.98 -1.60 -0.95
N TYR A 85 -17.14 -2.22 -1.75
CA TYR A 85 -16.93 -1.85 -3.14
C TYR A 85 -16.65 -3.10 -3.98
N PRO A 86 -17.00 -3.14 -5.28
CA PRO A 86 -16.91 -4.36 -6.09
C PRO A 86 -15.50 -4.94 -6.22
N ASP A 87 -14.46 -4.12 -6.13
CA ASP A 87 -13.05 -4.55 -6.21
C ASP A 87 -12.51 -5.12 -4.89
N LEU A 88 -13.32 -5.10 -3.83
CA LEU A 88 -12.95 -5.59 -2.51
C LEU A 88 -13.78 -6.81 -2.13
N PRO A 89 -13.34 -8.03 -2.50
CA PRO A 89 -14.17 -9.24 -2.41
C PRO A 89 -14.57 -9.62 -0.98
N LYS A 90 -13.78 -9.20 0.02
CA LYS A 90 -14.05 -9.45 1.45
C LYS A 90 -15.02 -8.44 2.08
N GLY A 91 -15.30 -7.31 1.42
CA GLY A 91 -15.99 -6.19 2.03
C GLY A 91 -15.15 -5.41 3.06
N TYR A 92 -13.89 -5.79 3.23
CA TYR A 92 -12.88 -5.07 4.02
C TYR A 92 -11.50 -5.26 3.42
N GLN A 93 -10.61 -4.32 3.67
CA GLN A 93 -9.18 -4.41 3.39
C GLN A 93 -8.44 -4.79 4.69
N ILE A 94 -7.51 -5.71 4.62
CA ILE A 94 -6.58 -5.96 5.74
C ILE A 94 -5.48 -4.92 5.65
N SER A 95 -5.34 -4.12 6.70
CA SER A 95 -4.41 -2.99 6.79
C SER A 95 -3.86 -2.84 8.20
N GLN A 96 -3.12 -1.77 8.48
CA GLN A 96 -2.60 -1.47 9.81
C GLN A 96 -2.81 0.02 10.11
N TYR A 97 -3.30 0.34 11.29
CA TYR A 97 -3.49 1.73 11.72
C TYR A 97 -2.94 2.00 13.12
N GLN A 98 -3.37 1.25 14.13
CA GLN A 98 -2.99 1.50 15.53
C GLN A 98 -1.53 1.10 15.82
N LYS A 99 -1.08 -0.02 15.23
CA LYS A 99 0.28 -0.53 15.40
C LYS A 99 0.92 -0.83 14.03
N PRO A 100 1.31 0.22 13.28
CA PRO A 100 1.99 0.05 11.99
C PRO A 100 3.37 -0.56 12.19
N LEU A 101 3.91 -1.21 11.17
CA LEU A 101 5.26 -1.79 11.20
C LEU A 101 6.36 -0.75 11.46
N CYS A 102 6.22 0.45 10.90
CA CYS A 102 7.21 1.52 11.03
C CYS A 102 6.51 2.84 11.35
N HIS A 103 7.14 3.67 12.19
CA HIS A 103 6.62 4.97 12.59
C HIS A 103 7.73 5.98 12.90
N ASP A 104 7.39 7.26 13.04
CA ASP A 104 8.30 8.36 13.42
C ASP A 104 9.57 8.42 12.55
N GLY A 105 9.39 8.33 11.24
CA GLY A 105 10.47 8.44 10.27
C GLY A 105 10.76 9.87 9.84
N LEU A 106 11.83 10.05 9.06
CA LEU A 106 12.29 11.34 8.61
C LEU A 106 12.96 11.26 7.24
N LEU A 107 12.61 12.17 6.34
CA LEU A 107 13.29 12.37 5.07
C LEU A 107 13.66 13.84 4.90
N GLN A 108 14.94 14.11 4.62
CA GLN A 108 15.42 15.48 4.37
C GLN A 108 15.31 15.85 2.89
N ILE A 109 14.72 17.00 2.61
CA ILE A 109 14.56 17.59 1.27
C ILE A 109 15.10 19.00 1.28
N ASN A 110 16.23 19.24 0.59
CA ASN A 110 16.86 20.57 0.50
C ASN A 110 17.09 21.26 1.86
N GLY A 111 17.46 20.48 2.88
CA GLY A 111 17.68 20.99 4.24
C GLY A 111 16.41 21.15 5.09
N HIS A 112 15.24 20.86 4.53
CA HIS A 112 13.97 20.80 5.25
C HIS A 112 13.66 19.34 5.64
N GLU A 113 13.24 19.10 6.87
CA GLU A 113 12.87 17.80 7.39
C GLU A 113 11.39 17.55 7.21
N ILE A 114 11.04 16.48 6.48
CA ILE A 114 9.67 16.00 6.34
C ILE A 114 9.51 14.75 7.19
N ARG A 115 8.64 14.83 8.19
CA ARG A 115 8.36 13.71 9.10
C ARG A 115 7.47 12.68 8.42
N ILE A 116 7.78 11.42 8.64
CA ILE A 116 6.98 10.27 8.20
C ILE A 116 6.25 9.75 9.42
N ARG A 117 4.91 9.86 9.41
CA ARG A 117 4.06 9.42 10.51
C ARG A 117 4.13 7.91 10.68
N ARG A 118 3.96 7.16 9.56
CA ARG A 118 4.00 5.70 9.55
C ARG A 118 4.29 5.15 8.16
N ILE A 119 4.75 3.92 8.15
CA ILE A 119 4.75 3.05 6.98
C ILE A 119 4.14 1.73 7.42
N HIS A 120 3.13 1.27 6.69
CA HIS A 120 2.40 0.07 7.04
C HIS A 120 2.12 -0.81 5.83
N LEU A 121 1.76 -2.07 6.13
CA LEU A 121 1.36 -3.06 5.14
C LEU A 121 -0.17 -3.13 5.02
N GLU A 122 -0.60 -3.32 3.80
CA GLU A 122 -1.97 -3.66 3.46
C GLU A 122 -2.01 -4.54 2.20
N GLU A 123 -3.19 -4.92 1.78
CA GLU A 123 -3.41 -5.62 0.51
C GLU A 123 -4.08 -4.69 -0.50
N ASP A 124 -3.71 -4.82 -1.79
CA ASP A 124 -4.36 -4.07 -2.85
C ASP A 124 -5.72 -4.68 -3.22
N THR A 125 -6.57 -3.88 -3.84
CA THR A 125 -7.90 -4.25 -4.32
C THR A 125 -7.87 -4.80 -5.75
N GLY A 126 -8.98 -5.35 -6.22
CA GLY A 126 -9.15 -5.73 -7.62
C GLY A 126 -9.09 -4.51 -8.57
N LYS A 127 -9.03 -4.78 -9.84
CA LYS A 127 -9.06 -3.76 -10.90
C LYS A 127 -10.47 -3.66 -11.49
N LEU A 128 -10.99 -2.45 -11.59
CA LEU A 128 -12.26 -2.17 -12.26
C LEU A 128 -12.02 -1.65 -13.68
N ALA A 129 -12.74 -2.22 -14.64
CA ALA A 129 -12.79 -1.74 -16.01
C ALA A 129 -14.22 -1.33 -16.33
N HIS A 130 -14.44 -0.02 -16.49
CA HIS A 130 -15.75 0.54 -16.84
C HIS A 130 -15.97 0.49 -18.33
N ASP A 131 -16.96 -0.28 -18.78
CA ASP A 131 -17.41 -0.27 -20.17
C ASP A 131 -18.40 0.87 -20.38
N LYS A 132 -17.94 1.91 -21.07
CA LYS A 132 -18.75 3.10 -21.37
C LYS A 132 -19.94 2.80 -22.30
N GLY A 133 -19.89 1.70 -23.06
CA GLY A 133 -20.95 1.33 -24.02
C GLY A 133 -22.03 0.41 -23.45
N ALA A 134 -21.65 -0.50 -22.54
CA ALA A 134 -22.55 -1.54 -22.01
C ALA A 134 -23.21 -1.17 -20.67
N GLY A 135 -22.82 -0.06 -20.03
CA GLY A 135 -23.32 0.32 -18.70
C GLY A 135 -22.94 -0.67 -17.61
N SER A 136 -21.88 -1.46 -17.84
CA SER A 136 -21.38 -2.50 -16.93
C SER A 136 -19.96 -2.18 -16.46
N THR A 137 -19.57 -2.80 -15.33
CA THR A 137 -18.21 -2.75 -14.82
C THR A 137 -17.70 -4.18 -14.70
N LEU A 138 -16.57 -4.45 -15.36
CA LEU A 138 -15.86 -5.71 -15.25
C LEU A 138 -14.86 -5.64 -14.10
N ILE A 139 -14.67 -6.76 -13.40
CA ILE A 139 -13.81 -6.86 -12.23
C ILE A 139 -12.73 -7.90 -12.51
N ASP A 140 -11.47 -7.49 -12.35
CA ASP A 140 -10.31 -8.37 -12.39
C ASP A 140 -9.66 -8.45 -11.02
N PHE A 141 -9.69 -9.62 -10.39
CA PHE A 141 -9.12 -9.88 -9.08
C PHE A 141 -7.65 -10.33 -9.13
N ASN A 142 -6.98 -10.30 -10.28
CA ASN A 142 -5.55 -10.63 -10.34
C ASN A 142 -4.74 -9.76 -9.38
N ARG A 143 -5.08 -8.47 -9.26
CA ARG A 143 -4.43 -7.54 -8.33
C ARG A 143 -4.90 -7.69 -6.89
N ALA A 144 -6.12 -8.17 -6.64
CA ALA A 144 -6.65 -8.30 -5.28
C ALA A 144 -5.73 -9.16 -4.39
N GLY A 145 -5.29 -8.59 -3.29
CA GLY A 145 -4.38 -9.24 -2.36
C GLY A 145 -2.88 -9.06 -2.69
N VAL A 146 -2.52 -8.26 -3.68
CA VAL A 146 -1.12 -7.86 -3.92
C VAL A 146 -0.62 -7.08 -2.69
N PRO A 147 0.60 -7.35 -2.17
CA PRO A 147 1.12 -6.62 -1.04
C PRO A 147 1.30 -5.15 -1.38
N LEU A 148 0.70 -4.28 -0.59
CA LEU A 148 0.72 -2.84 -0.74
C LEU A 148 1.38 -2.21 0.49
N MET A 149 2.36 -1.36 0.28
CA MET A 149 2.95 -0.52 1.31
C MET A 149 2.34 0.86 1.21
N GLU A 150 1.84 1.39 2.33
CA GLU A 150 1.39 2.77 2.42
C GLU A 150 2.31 3.56 3.34
N LEU A 151 2.82 4.68 2.83
CA LEU A 151 3.59 5.67 3.58
C LEU A 151 2.73 6.91 3.79
N VAL A 152 2.63 7.37 5.03
CA VAL A 152 1.90 8.59 5.40
C VAL A 152 2.87 9.58 6.02
N THR A 153 2.92 10.81 5.49
CA THR A 153 3.72 11.89 6.07
C THR A 153 2.94 12.70 7.10
N GLU A 154 3.66 13.48 7.92
CA GLU A 154 3.09 14.64 8.58
C GLU A 154 2.87 15.76 7.55
N PRO A 155 2.01 16.75 7.83
CA PRO A 155 1.72 17.85 6.91
C PRO A 155 2.79 18.94 6.95
N ASP A 156 4.05 18.56 6.75
CA ASP A 156 5.21 19.45 6.83
C ASP A 156 5.55 20.12 5.48
N ILE A 157 4.92 19.70 4.40
CA ILE A 157 5.20 20.18 3.04
C ILE A 157 4.43 21.46 2.77
N ALA A 158 5.10 22.49 2.25
CA ALA A 158 4.52 23.80 2.02
C ALA A 158 4.24 24.12 0.53
N SER A 159 4.69 23.29 -0.41
CA SER A 159 4.50 23.54 -1.85
C SER A 159 4.44 22.26 -2.68
N GLY A 160 3.81 22.33 -3.86
CA GLY A 160 3.80 21.23 -4.83
C GLY A 160 5.20 20.89 -5.38
N ALA A 161 6.11 21.85 -5.46
CA ALA A 161 7.50 21.63 -5.85
C ALA A 161 8.24 20.77 -4.79
N GLU A 162 8.01 21.03 -3.52
CA GLU A 162 8.56 20.27 -2.41
C GLU A 162 7.96 18.86 -2.35
N ALA A 163 6.64 18.72 -2.54
CA ALA A 163 5.98 17.41 -2.64
C ALA A 163 6.57 16.55 -3.77
N LYS A 164 6.78 17.15 -4.96
CA LYS A 164 7.44 16.46 -6.07
C LYS A 164 8.86 16.02 -5.69
N LYS A 165 9.62 16.88 -5.03
CA LYS A 165 10.99 16.56 -4.61
C LYS A 165 11.00 15.44 -3.57
N PHE A 166 10.06 15.45 -2.62
CA PHE A 166 9.89 14.37 -1.65
C PHE A 166 9.69 13.04 -2.36
N CYS A 167 8.75 12.95 -3.32
CA CYS A 167 8.50 11.72 -4.08
C CYS A 167 9.75 11.25 -4.84
N GLN A 168 10.53 12.16 -5.44
CA GLN A 168 11.77 11.82 -6.14
C GLN A 168 12.85 11.26 -5.20
N GLU A 169 13.00 11.83 -4.00
CA GLU A 169 13.96 11.32 -3.01
C GLU A 169 13.50 10.00 -2.39
N LEU A 170 12.20 9.84 -2.18
CA LEU A 170 11.59 8.58 -1.72
C LEU A 170 11.84 7.46 -2.73
N ASP A 171 11.60 7.70 -4.02
CA ASP A 171 11.83 6.73 -5.10
C ASP A 171 13.28 6.25 -5.12
N ARG A 172 14.25 7.16 -4.98
CA ARG A 172 15.68 6.82 -4.90
C ARG A 172 16.03 5.94 -3.70
N LYS A 173 15.35 6.10 -2.56
CA LYS A 173 15.60 5.33 -1.33
C LYS A 173 14.87 3.99 -1.31
N SER A 174 13.76 3.87 -2.02
CA SER A 174 12.95 2.66 -2.08
C SER A 174 13.46 1.61 -3.08
N VAL A 175 14.50 1.92 -3.85
CA VAL A 175 15.22 0.95 -4.69
C VAL A 175 16.14 0.12 -3.80
N VAL A 176 15.55 -0.80 -3.02
CA VAL A 176 16.28 -1.74 -2.17
C VAL A 176 15.93 -3.17 -2.55
#